data_4895a084be65ae45f64aa1a3403eae01
#
_entry.id   4895a084be65ae45f64aa1a3403eae01
#
_cell.length_a   1.000
_cell.length_b   1.000
_cell.length_c   1.000
_cell.angle_alpha   90.00
_cell.angle_beta   90.00
_cell.angle_gamma   90.00
#
_symmetry.space_group_name_H-M   'P 1'
#
loop_
_entity.id
_entity.type
_entity.pdbx_description
1 polymer ?
#
loop_
_entity_poly.entity_id
_entity_poly.type
_entity_poly.pdbx_seq_one_letter_code
_entity_poly.pdbx_strand_id
1 'polypeptide(L)'
;MAKKVIKLVKLQIPAGKANPAPPVGPALGQAGVNIMGFCKEFNARTADQAGMIIPVEITVFEDRSFTFITKTPPAAVLLKKAAGIESGSGEPNRNKVATVKRDKVREIAETKMPDLNAADVDAAMRMVEGTARSMGIVIED
;
A
#
# COMPACT_ATOMS: atom_id res chain seq x y z
N MET A 1 -29.00 0.08 -11.97
CA MET A 1 -29.32 0.28 -10.55
C MET A 1 -28.07 0.13 -9.69
N ALA A 2 -27.93 0.99 -8.70
CA ALA A 2 -26.82 0.86 -7.76
C ALA A 2 -27.05 -0.36 -6.87
N LYS A 3 -26.07 -1.26 -6.82
CA LYS A 3 -26.10 -2.42 -5.94
C LYS A 3 -25.81 -2.00 -4.52
N LYS A 4 -26.43 -2.66 -3.56
CA LYS A 4 -26.21 -2.37 -2.16
C LYS A 4 -24.89 -2.96 -1.69
N VAL A 5 -24.05 -2.15 -1.07
CA VAL A 5 -22.80 -2.61 -0.47
C VAL A 5 -23.10 -3.29 0.85
N ILE A 6 -22.68 -4.54 1.01
CA ILE A 6 -22.84 -5.29 2.25
C ILE A 6 -21.57 -5.34 3.07
N LYS A 7 -20.40 -5.21 2.45
CA LYS A 7 -19.14 -5.27 3.16
C LYS A 7 -18.03 -4.54 2.39
N LEU A 8 -17.15 -3.91 3.13
CA LEU A 8 -15.93 -3.31 2.60
C LEU A 8 -14.73 -4.04 3.23
N VAL A 9 -13.84 -4.57 2.39
CA VAL A 9 -12.66 -5.30 2.86
C VAL A 9 -11.42 -4.53 2.41
N LYS A 10 -10.51 -4.29 3.34
CA LYS A 10 -9.24 -3.62 3.07
C LYS A 10 -8.10 -4.60 3.35
N LEU A 11 -7.23 -4.80 2.36
CA LEU A 11 -6.12 -5.74 2.45
C LEU A 11 -4.85 -5.11 1.90
N GLN A 12 -3.71 -5.64 2.32
CA GLN A 12 -2.41 -5.33 1.74
C GLN A 12 -1.84 -6.63 1.18
N ILE A 13 -1.62 -6.67 -0.13
CA ILE A 13 -1.22 -7.89 -0.84
C ILE A 13 0.02 -7.59 -1.68
N PRO A 14 1.05 -8.46 -1.65
CA PRO A 14 2.18 -8.30 -2.56
C PRO A 14 1.71 -8.32 -4.02
N ALA A 15 2.18 -7.37 -4.81
CA ALA A 15 1.79 -7.23 -6.22
C ALA A 15 2.10 -8.50 -7.01
N GLY A 16 1.14 -8.97 -7.79
CA GLY A 16 1.28 -10.16 -8.61
C GLY A 16 1.32 -11.48 -7.84
N LYS A 17 1.11 -11.46 -6.52
CA LYS A 17 1.21 -12.64 -5.66
C LYS A 17 -0.05 -12.90 -4.83
N ALA A 18 -1.20 -12.42 -5.25
CA ALA A 18 -2.45 -12.73 -4.58
C ALA A 18 -2.78 -14.22 -4.76
N ASN A 19 -3.14 -14.88 -3.68
CA ASN A 19 -3.51 -16.29 -3.68
C ASN A 19 -4.59 -16.54 -2.61
N PRO A 20 -5.26 -17.71 -2.63
CA PRO A 20 -6.30 -18.03 -1.66
C PRO A 20 -5.81 -18.23 -0.21
N ALA A 21 -4.50 -18.24 0.01
CA ALA A 21 -3.94 -18.40 1.35
C ALA A 21 -4.20 -17.15 2.22
N PRO A 22 -4.16 -17.25 3.55
CA PRO A 22 -4.28 -16.07 4.41
C PRO A 22 -3.28 -14.97 4.03
N PRO A 23 -3.66 -13.67 4.11
CA PRO A 23 -4.93 -13.15 4.68
C PRO A 23 -6.08 -13.03 3.67
N VAL A 24 -5.85 -13.29 2.39
CA VAL A 24 -6.84 -13.08 1.32
C VAL A 24 -8.02 -14.04 1.43
N GLY A 25 -7.73 -15.34 1.54
CA GLY A 25 -8.74 -16.38 1.57
C GLY A 25 -9.81 -16.18 2.65
N PRO A 26 -9.41 -16.12 3.94
CA PRO A 26 -10.37 -15.92 5.02
C PRO A 26 -11.18 -14.63 4.91
N ALA A 27 -10.54 -13.52 4.53
CA ALA A 27 -11.21 -12.22 4.41
C ALA A 27 -12.29 -12.24 3.34
N LEU A 28 -11.98 -12.77 2.17
CA LEU A 28 -12.92 -12.84 1.05
C LEU A 28 -13.93 -13.99 1.21
N GLY A 29 -13.52 -15.09 1.81
CA GLY A 29 -14.40 -16.23 2.11
C GLY A 29 -15.55 -15.83 3.01
N GLN A 30 -15.29 -15.05 4.05
CA GLN A 30 -16.32 -14.53 4.94
C GLN A 30 -17.29 -13.58 4.23
N ALA A 31 -16.80 -12.89 3.22
CA ALA A 31 -17.63 -11.98 2.42
C ALA A 31 -18.42 -12.70 1.30
N GLY A 32 -18.12 -13.98 1.06
CA GLY A 32 -18.79 -14.76 0.01
C GLY A 32 -18.36 -14.42 -1.39
N VAL A 33 -17.17 -13.84 -1.56
CA VAL A 33 -16.63 -13.41 -2.85
C VAL A 33 -15.86 -14.55 -3.52
N ASN A 34 -15.83 -14.57 -4.84
CA ASN A 34 -15.00 -15.51 -5.61
C ASN A 34 -13.52 -15.16 -5.46
N ILE A 35 -12.83 -15.89 -4.58
CA ILE A 35 -11.44 -15.65 -4.21
C ILE A 35 -10.52 -15.82 -5.43
N MET A 36 -10.70 -16.86 -6.21
CA MET A 36 -9.85 -17.14 -7.38
C MET A 36 -10.00 -16.06 -8.45
N GLY A 37 -11.23 -15.60 -8.68
CA GLY A 37 -11.51 -14.50 -9.62
C GLY A 37 -10.82 -13.21 -9.20
N PHE A 38 -10.88 -12.90 -7.91
CA PHE A 38 -10.19 -11.73 -7.36
C PHE A 38 -8.66 -11.85 -7.53
N CYS A 39 -8.08 -12.97 -7.12
CA CYS A 39 -6.64 -13.18 -7.21
C CYS A 39 -6.12 -13.02 -8.64
N LYS A 40 -6.82 -13.62 -9.59
CA LYS A 40 -6.46 -13.55 -11.01
C LYS A 40 -6.49 -12.11 -11.53
N GLU A 41 -7.55 -11.38 -11.23
CA GLU A 41 -7.71 -9.99 -11.66
C GLU A 41 -6.71 -9.07 -10.99
N PHE A 42 -6.49 -9.21 -9.69
CA PHE A 42 -5.50 -8.45 -8.94
C PHE A 42 -4.09 -8.67 -9.49
N ASN A 43 -3.72 -9.93 -9.70
CA ASN A 43 -2.39 -10.26 -10.23
C ASN A 43 -2.18 -9.66 -11.62
N ALA A 44 -3.20 -9.68 -12.47
CA ALA A 44 -3.13 -9.06 -13.81
C ALA A 44 -2.92 -7.55 -13.72
N ARG A 45 -3.63 -6.87 -12.80
CA ARG A 45 -3.53 -5.41 -12.65
C ARG A 45 -2.23 -4.95 -12.00
N THR A 46 -1.63 -5.78 -11.16
CA THR A 46 -0.45 -5.41 -10.39
C THR A 46 0.85 -6.05 -10.89
N ALA A 47 0.80 -6.74 -12.03
CA ALA A 47 1.98 -7.42 -12.59
C ALA A 47 3.16 -6.47 -12.78
N ASP A 48 2.90 -5.23 -13.18
CA ASP A 48 3.92 -4.19 -13.41
C ASP A 48 4.59 -3.70 -12.12
N GLN A 49 3.96 -3.98 -10.98
CA GLN A 49 4.40 -3.50 -9.67
C GLN A 49 4.94 -4.62 -8.80
N ALA A 50 5.35 -5.72 -9.41
CA ALA A 50 5.87 -6.89 -8.70
C ALA A 50 6.98 -6.49 -7.72
N GLY A 51 6.94 -7.08 -6.53
CA GLY A 51 7.89 -6.78 -5.46
C GLY A 51 7.45 -5.67 -4.51
N MET A 52 6.30 -5.04 -4.77
CA MET A 52 5.72 -4.02 -3.87
C MET A 52 4.48 -4.55 -3.19
N ILE A 53 4.19 -4.04 -2.00
CA ILE A 53 2.94 -4.34 -1.30
C ILE A 53 1.91 -3.31 -1.75
N ILE A 54 0.79 -3.78 -2.28
CA ILE A 54 -0.28 -2.92 -2.81
C ILE A 54 -1.48 -2.98 -1.87
N PRO A 55 -1.91 -1.84 -1.30
CA PRO A 55 -3.17 -1.79 -0.57
C PRO A 55 -4.33 -1.93 -1.56
N VAL A 56 -5.28 -2.76 -1.22
CA VAL A 56 -6.48 -2.96 -2.03
C VAL A 56 -7.72 -2.78 -1.17
N GLU A 57 -8.71 -2.10 -1.72
CA GLU A 57 -10.00 -1.89 -1.08
C GLU A 57 -11.05 -2.57 -1.93
N ILE A 58 -11.69 -3.60 -1.38
CA ILE A 58 -12.66 -4.44 -2.07
C ILE A 58 -14.05 -4.11 -1.55
N THR A 59 -14.94 -3.73 -2.47
CA THR A 59 -16.34 -3.46 -2.15
C THR A 59 -17.16 -4.67 -2.57
N VAL A 60 -17.85 -5.29 -1.60
CA VAL A 60 -18.70 -6.46 -1.83
C VAL A 60 -20.16 -6.05 -1.85
N PHE A 61 -20.90 -6.50 -2.86
CA PHE A 61 -22.31 -6.20 -3.05
C PHE A 61 -23.19 -7.37 -2.63
N GLU A 62 -24.48 -7.12 -2.45
CA GLU A 62 -25.41 -8.13 -1.93
C GLU A 62 -25.63 -9.32 -2.88
N ASP A 63 -25.35 -9.15 -4.17
CA ASP A 63 -25.43 -10.23 -5.16
C ASP A 63 -24.13 -11.06 -5.23
N ARG A 64 -23.21 -10.87 -4.28
CA ARG A 64 -21.89 -11.50 -4.20
C ARG A 64 -20.92 -11.05 -5.28
N SER A 65 -21.27 -10.04 -6.06
CA SER A 65 -20.30 -9.39 -6.95
C SER A 65 -19.39 -8.49 -6.13
N PHE A 66 -18.26 -8.13 -6.70
CA PHE A 66 -17.31 -7.26 -6.03
C PHE A 66 -16.65 -6.33 -7.04
N THR A 67 -16.22 -5.18 -6.53
CA THR A 67 -15.28 -4.31 -7.24
C THR A 67 -14.11 -4.02 -6.31
N PHE A 68 -12.97 -3.74 -6.87
CA PHE A 68 -11.83 -3.37 -6.05
C PHE A 68 -11.02 -2.26 -6.70
N ILE A 69 -10.38 -1.46 -5.85
CA ILE A 69 -9.45 -0.44 -6.28
C ILE A 69 -8.10 -0.74 -5.64
N THR A 70 -7.03 -0.54 -6.40
CA THR A 70 -5.68 -0.65 -5.89
C THR A 70 -5.16 0.76 -5.63
N LYS A 71 -4.45 0.92 -4.53
CA LYS A 71 -3.83 2.20 -4.15
C LYS A 71 -2.33 2.11 -4.37
N THR A 72 -1.64 3.23 -4.28
CA THR A 72 -0.19 3.25 -4.34
C THR A 72 0.41 2.51 -3.13
N PRO A 73 1.61 1.93 -3.25
CA PRO A 73 2.24 1.26 -2.11
C PRO A 73 2.33 2.17 -0.89
N PRO A 74 2.25 1.62 0.34
CA PRO A 74 2.40 2.44 1.55
C PRO A 74 3.73 3.19 1.55
N ALA A 75 3.73 4.43 2.07
CA ALA A 75 4.94 5.23 2.15
C ALA A 75 6.08 4.51 2.90
N ALA A 76 5.72 3.77 3.95
CA ALA A 76 6.69 2.99 4.70
C ALA A 76 7.43 1.95 3.84
N VAL A 77 6.70 1.26 2.94
CA VAL A 77 7.29 0.28 2.03
C VAL A 77 8.22 0.95 1.03
N LEU A 78 7.79 2.07 0.45
CA LEU A 78 8.60 2.84 -0.49
C LEU A 78 9.88 3.36 0.17
N LEU A 79 9.77 3.85 1.40
CA LEU A 79 10.92 4.34 2.17
C LEU A 79 11.91 3.23 2.48
N LYS A 80 11.44 2.05 2.90
CA LYS A 80 12.30 0.90 3.16
C LYS A 80 13.05 0.47 1.89
N LYS A 81 12.37 0.45 0.77
CA LYS A 81 12.97 0.12 -0.51
C LYS A 81 14.03 1.14 -0.92
N ALA A 82 13.73 2.44 -0.78
CA ALA A 82 14.66 3.52 -1.09
C ALA A 82 15.89 3.51 -0.19
N ALA A 83 15.69 3.16 1.09
CA ALA A 83 16.77 3.08 2.07
C ALA A 83 17.55 1.75 2.02
N GLY A 84 17.03 0.74 1.32
CA GLY A 84 17.65 -0.57 1.23
C GLY A 84 17.57 -1.40 2.51
N ILE A 85 16.54 -1.16 3.34
CA ILE A 85 16.34 -1.87 4.61
C ILE A 85 15.07 -2.72 4.57
N GLU A 86 15.03 -3.78 5.36
CA GLU A 86 13.86 -4.66 5.45
C GLU A 86 12.83 -4.19 6.46
N SER A 87 13.26 -3.56 7.54
CA SER A 87 12.37 -3.08 8.58
C SER A 87 12.84 -1.75 9.15
N GLY A 88 11.90 -0.98 9.69
CA GLY A 88 12.21 0.26 10.38
C GLY A 88 12.75 0.01 11.79
N SER A 89 13.09 1.10 12.49
CA SER A 89 13.57 1.03 13.86
C SER A 89 12.45 0.79 14.87
N GLY A 90 12.71 -0.03 15.88
CA GLY A 90 11.83 -0.18 17.03
C GLY A 90 11.89 1.02 17.99
N GLU A 91 12.98 1.79 17.93
CA GLU A 91 13.18 2.99 18.74
C GLU A 91 13.63 4.15 17.84
N PRO A 92 12.73 4.69 16.99
CA PRO A 92 13.13 5.63 15.93
C PRO A 92 13.69 6.96 16.43
N ASN A 93 13.37 7.35 17.66
CA ASN A 93 13.90 8.57 18.25
C ASN A 93 15.33 8.41 18.76
N ARG A 94 15.79 7.18 18.98
CA ARG A 94 17.12 6.87 19.48
C ARG A 94 18.00 6.15 18.46
N ASN A 95 17.45 5.15 17.79
CA ASN A 95 18.18 4.32 16.84
C ASN A 95 17.76 4.65 15.41
N LYS A 96 18.62 5.34 14.69
CA LYS A 96 18.41 5.62 13.26
C LYS A 96 19.00 4.45 12.47
N VAL A 97 18.19 3.89 11.54
CA VAL A 97 18.56 2.67 10.82
C VAL A 97 19.03 2.93 9.39
N ALA A 98 18.71 4.09 8.83
CA ALA A 98 19.09 4.42 7.46
C ALA A 98 19.00 5.92 7.20
N THR A 99 19.58 6.34 6.08
CA THR A 99 19.51 7.71 5.59
C THR A 99 19.02 7.67 4.14
N VAL A 100 18.08 8.55 3.80
CA VAL A 100 17.52 8.67 2.45
C VAL A 100 17.71 10.11 1.99
N LYS A 101 18.10 10.29 0.73
CA LYS A 101 18.26 11.62 0.16
C LYS A 101 16.89 12.25 -0.10
N ARG A 102 16.85 13.57 -0.01
CA ARG A 102 15.63 14.35 -0.25
C ARG A 102 15.06 14.09 -1.66
N ASP A 103 15.89 13.86 -2.66
CA ASP A 103 15.45 13.53 -4.01
C ASP A 103 14.60 12.26 -4.04
N LYS A 104 14.98 11.25 -3.25
CA LYS A 104 14.20 10.01 -3.13
C LYS A 104 12.88 10.25 -2.44
N VAL A 105 12.85 11.10 -1.42
CA VAL A 105 11.62 11.51 -0.74
C VAL A 105 10.68 12.18 -1.73
N ARG A 106 11.21 13.02 -2.60
CA ARG A 106 10.42 13.68 -3.64
C ARG A 106 9.81 12.69 -4.62
N GLU A 107 10.58 11.70 -5.09
CA GLU A 107 10.06 10.64 -5.96
C GLU A 107 8.92 9.87 -5.30
N ILE A 108 9.09 9.52 -4.02
CA ILE A 108 8.06 8.82 -3.24
C ILE A 108 6.81 9.70 -3.12
N ALA A 109 6.98 10.99 -2.82
CA ALA A 109 5.89 11.93 -2.69
C ALA A 109 5.11 12.06 -4.01
N GLU A 110 5.80 12.16 -5.13
CA GLU A 110 5.17 12.24 -6.45
C GLU A 110 4.38 10.96 -6.76
N THR A 111 4.91 9.80 -6.42
CA THR A 111 4.24 8.52 -6.60
C THR A 111 2.97 8.42 -5.75
N LYS A 112 3.00 8.97 -4.54
CA LYS A 112 1.89 8.93 -3.59
C LYS A 112 0.84 10.03 -3.80
N MET A 113 1.15 11.06 -4.58
CA MET A 113 0.25 12.21 -4.75
C MET A 113 -1.22 11.86 -4.99
N PRO A 114 -1.55 10.86 -5.85
CA PRO A 114 -2.96 10.50 -6.06
C PRO A 114 -3.70 10.07 -4.81
N ASP A 115 -2.99 9.53 -3.82
CA ASP A 115 -3.58 9.01 -2.59
C ASP A 115 -3.43 9.96 -1.40
N LEU A 116 -2.68 11.07 -1.56
CA LEU A 116 -2.41 11.99 -0.47
C LEU A 116 -3.33 13.22 -0.51
N ASN A 117 -3.69 13.69 0.68
CA ASN A 117 -4.39 14.95 0.84
C ASN A 117 -3.38 16.10 0.96
N ALA A 118 -2.57 16.28 -0.06
CA ALA A 118 -1.52 17.30 -0.11
C ALA A 118 -1.83 18.28 -1.24
N ALA A 119 -1.61 19.57 -0.97
CA ALA A 119 -1.86 20.62 -1.95
C ALA A 119 -0.81 20.65 -3.06
N ASP A 120 0.42 20.29 -2.72
CA ASP A 120 1.54 20.28 -3.66
C ASP A 120 2.58 19.21 -3.28
N VAL A 121 3.63 19.07 -4.08
CA VAL A 121 4.68 18.08 -3.85
C VAL A 121 5.44 18.35 -2.54
N ASP A 122 5.66 19.61 -2.19
CA ASP A 122 6.37 19.97 -0.94
C ASP A 122 5.58 19.51 0.28
N ALA A 123 4.25 19.69 0.28
CA ALA A 123 3.39 19.18 1.34
C ALA A 123 3.42 17.65 1.41
N ALA A 124 3.39 16.98 0.27
CA ALA A 124 3.49 15.54 0.19
C ALA A 124 4.85 15.04 0.71
N MET A 125 5.94 15.73 0.40
CA MET A 125 7.27 15.42 0.93
C MET A 125 7.32 15.50 2.44
N ARG A 126 6.69 16.50 3.04
CA ARG A 126 6.62 16.64 4.51
C ARG A 126 5.88 15.46 5.15
N MET A 127 4.83 14.97 4.52
CA MET A 127 4.11 13.77 4.98
C MET A 127 5.02 12.55 4.95
N VAL A 128 5.75 12.35 3.85
CA VAL A 128 6.70 11.23 3.70
C VAL A 128 7.84 11.35 4.70
N GLU A 129 8.37 12.54 4.90
CA GLU A 129 9.43 12.81 5.89
C GLU A 129 8.98 12.46 7.30
N GLY A 130 7.73 12.79 7.65
CA GLY A 130 7.14 12.41 8.94
C GLY A 130 7.10 10.90 9.12
N THR A 131 6.69 10.16 8.10
CA THR A 131 6.71 8.69 8.11
C THR A 131 8.13 8.17 8.25
N ALA A 132 9.10 8.73 7.53
CA ALA A 132 10.50 8.34 7.62
C ALA A 132 11.04 8.56 9.04
N ARG A 133 10.72 9.69 9.65
CA ARG A 133 11.12 9.97 11.04
C ARG A 133 10.57 8.91 11.99
N SER A 134 9.31 8.51 11.82
CA SER A 134 8.68 7.49 12.65
C SER A 134 9.30 6.11 12.45
N MET A 135 10.03 5.89 11.36
CA MET A 135 10.72 4.63 11.06
C MET A 135 12.21 4.65 11.45
N GLY A 136 12.71 5.78 11.94
CA GLY A 136 14.13 5.93 12.21
C GLY A 136 14.98 6.16 10.97
N ILE A 137 14.41 6.71 9.92
CA ILE A 137 15.09 7.06 8.68
C ILE A 137 15.39 8.57 8.70
N VAL A 138 16.65 8.93 8.48
CA VAL A 138 17.08 10.32 8.43
C VAL A 138 17.01 10.82 6.99
N ILE A 139 16.48 12.02 6.80
CA ILE A 139 16.43 12.66 5.49
C ILE A 139 17.65 13.57 5.34
N GLU A 140 18.38 13.36 4.26
CA GLU A 140 19.61 14.09 3.91
C GLU A 140 19.37 14.95 2.67
N ASP A 141 19.90 16.15 2.65
CA ASP A 141 19.81 17.03 1.48
C ASP A 141 20.69 16.59 0.31
#